data_d4c824d5df3475dca9e6fb3abc026f82
#
_entry.id   d4c824d5df3475dca9e6fb3abc026f82
#
_cell.length_a   1.000
_cell.length_b   1.000
_cell.length_c   1.000
_cell.angle_alpha   90.00
_cell.angle_beta   90.00
_cell.angle_gamma   90.00
#
_symmetry.space_group_name_H-M   'P 1'
#
loop_
_entity.id
_entity.type
_entity.pdbx_description
1 polymer ?
#
loop_
_entity_poly.entity_id
_entity_poly.type
_entity_poly.pdbx_seq_one_letter_code
_entity_poly.pdbx_strand_id
1 'polypeptide(L)'
;MPDQYSGTIRSSAGSTHAYRWRTLSVDRFPALQEEIDALRHSGQLAQTPAFTNYMNDLSFRLPDNFPSARSLLLIATSAPLMIINLRFADRHIPVFMPPNYPFHGLTRAMLLEEIRRTIIPDSGHRVDRVDYHFFMKLAAVRSGL
;
A
#
# COMPACT_ATOMS: atom_id res chain seq x y z
N MET A 1 9.94 -12.56 -15.28
CA MET A 1 9.98 -13.17 -13.93
C MET A 1 9.56 -12.13 -12.92
N PRO A 2 8.72 -12.42 -11.97
CA PRO A 2 8.44 -11.47 -10.91
C PRO A 2 9.61 -11.50 -9.92
N ASP A 3 10.49 -10.53 -10.03
CA ASP A 3 11.59 -10.40 -9.09
C ASP A 3 11.02 -10.02 -7.73
N GLN A 4 11.10 -10.97 -6.82
CA GLN A 4 10.76 -10.72 -5.42
C GLN A 4 11.99 -10.18 -4.73
N TYR A 5 11.94 -8.91 -4.37
CA TYR A 5 13.00 -8.32 -3.59
C TYR A 5 12.50 -7.99 -2.19
N SER A 6 13.41 -8.13 -1.23
CA SER A 6 13.15 -7.78 0.15
C SER A 6 14.36 -7.03 0.71
N GLY A 7 14.11 -6.19 1.67
CA GLY A 7 15.16 -5.41 2.33
C GLY A 7 14.69 -4.92 3.69
N THR A 8 15.52 -4.08 4.29
CA THR A 8 15.22 -3.42 5.55
C THR A 8 15.44 -1.93 5.44
N ILE A 9 14.60 -1.15 6.07
CA ILE A 9 14.73 0.30 6.18
C ILE A 9 14.72 0.69 7.66
N ARG A 10 15.61 1.60 8.03
CA ARG A 10 15.67 2.15 9.38
C ARG A 10 14.79 3.40 9.45
N SER A 11 13.85 3.42 10.40
CA SER A 11 13.00 4.57 10.64
C SER A 11 13.74 5.68 11.37
N SER A 12 13.17 6.89 11.36
CA SER A 12 13.66 8.02 12.15
C SER A 12 13.66 7.76 13.66
N ALA A 13 12.82 6.84 14.13
CA ALA A 13 12.79 6.36 15.51
C ALA A 13 13.84 5.29 15.82
N GLY A 14 14.72 4.96 14.86
CA GLY A 14 15.78 3.96 15.00
C GLY A 14 15.33 2.50 14.84
N SER A 15 14.04 2.24 14.65
CA SER A 15 13.52 0.90 14.41
C SER A 15 13.83 0.43 12.98
N THR A 16 14.11 -0.85 12.83
CA THR A 16 14.32 -1.48 11.52
C THR A 16 13.03 -2.14 11.06
N HIS A 17 12.60 -1.82 9.84
CA HIS A 17 11.41 -2.38 9.23
C HIS A 17 11.81 -3.23 8.03
N ALA A 18 11.34 -4.47 7.98
CA ALA A 18 11.45 -5.29 6.79
C ALA A 18 10.45 -4.79 5.73
N TYR A 19 10.86 -4.81 4.48
CA TYR A 19 9.98 -4.53 3.36
C TYR A 19 10.11 -5.59 2.27
N ARG A 20 9.04 -5.74 1.51
CA ARG A 20 9.00 -6.50 0.27
C ARG A 20 8.43 -5.62 -0.83
N TRP A 21 8.81 -5.87 -2.05
CA TRP A 21 8.23 -5.14 -3.17
C TRP A 21 8.00 -6.03 -4.40
N ARG A 22 7.09 -5.58 -5.23
CA ARG A 22 6.74 -6.16 -6.51
C ARG A 22 6.44 -5.06 -7.51
N THR A 23 6.64 -5.37 -8.78
CA THR A 23 6.16 -4.54 -9.86
C THR A 23 4.92 -5.15 -10.49
N LEU A 24 4.02 -4.29 -10.93
CA LEU A 24 2.83 -4.63 -11.68
C LEU A 24 2.82 -3.77 -12.96
N SER A 25 2.81 -4.41 -14.14
CA SER A 25 2.69 -3.67 -15.40
C SER A 25 1.37 -2.91 -15.48
N VAL A 26 1.40 -1.71 -16.03
CA VAL A 26 0.18 -0.92 -16.28
C VAL A 26 -0.74 -1.59 -17.31
N ASP A 27 -0.22 -2.48 -18.15
CA ASP A 27 -1.03 -3.26 -19.10
C ASP A 27 -2.08 -4.14 -18.41
N ARG A 28 -1.89 -4.39 -17.11
CA ARG A 28 -2.86 -5.15 -16.31
C ARG A 28 -3.98 -4.30 -15.70
N PHE A 29 -3.90 -2.98 -15.81
CA PHE A 29 -4.87 -2.09 -15.20
C PHE A 29 -6.30 -2.31 -15.73
N PRO A 30 -6.53 -2.52 -17.03
CA PRO A 30 -7.87 -2.82 -17.52
C PRO A 30 -8.50 -4.05 -16.85
N ALA A 31 -7.77 -5.16 -16.77
CA ALA A 31 -8.26 -6.37 -16.13
C ALA A 31 -8.53 -6.18 -14.61
N LEU A 32 -7.69 -5.42 -13.93
CA LEU A 32 -7.90 -5.08 -12.52
C LEU A 32 -9.11 -4.16 -12.33
N GLN A 33 -9.35 -3.26 -13.26
CA GLN A 33 -10.54 -2.41 -13.24
C GLN A 33 -11.82 -3.24 -13.41
N GLU A 34 -11.82 -4.18 -14.34
CA GLU A 34 -12.92 -5.13 -14.53
C GLU A 34 -13.21 -5.94 -13.25
N GLU A 35 -12.18 -6.39 -12.54
CA GLU A 35 -12.35 -7.07 -11.26
C GLU A 35 -13.02 -6.18 -10.19
N ILE A 36 -12.62 -4.91 -10.10
CA ILE A 36 -13.27 -3.96 -9.17
C ILE A 36 -14.71 -3.74 -9.56
N ASP A 37 -14.98 -3.54 -10.83
CA ASP A 37 -16.33 -3.29 -11.32
C ASP A 37 -17.23 -4.51 -11.10
N ALA A 38 -16.72 -5.71 -11.32
CA ALA A 38 -17.42 -6.94 -10.97
C ALA A 38 -17.71 -7.06 -9.47
N LEU A 39 -16.76 -6.69 -8.61
CA LEU A 39 -16.98 -6.66 -7.16
C LEU A 39 -18.07 -5.64 -6.77
N ARG A 40 -18.09 -4.47 -7.37
CA ARG A 40 -19.14 -3.44 -7.14
C ARG A 40 -20.53 -3.96 -7.48
N HIS A 41 -20.65 -4.71 -8.58
CA HIS A 41 -21.94 -5.24 -9.06
C HIS A 41 -22.35 -6.56 -8.41
N SER A 42 -21.46 -7.22 -7.68
CA SER A 42 -21.70 -8.56 -7.11
C SER A 42 -22.73 -8.60 -6.00
N GLY A 43 -23.04 -7.46 -5.38
CA GLY A 43 -23.88 -7.40 -4.17
C GLY A 43 -23.22 -7.98 -2.90
N GLN A 44 -21.97 -8.44 -2.98
CA GLN A 44 -21.25 -9.06 -1.86
C GLN A 44 -20.58 -8.03 -0.95
N LEU A 45 -20.49 -6.78 -1.40
CA LEU A 45 -19.87 -5.71 -0.64
C LEU A 45 -20.87 -5.05 0.31
N ALA A 46 -20.34 -4.50 1.41
CA ALA A 46 -21.15 -3.73 2.35
C ALA A 46 -21.84 -2.55 1.64
N GLN A 47 -23.15 -2.42 1.85
CA GLN A 47 -23.97 -1.39 1.22
C GLN A 47 -24.10 -0.10 2.05
N THR A 48 -23.13 0.18 2.93
CA THR A 48 -23.12 1.45 3.66
C THR A 48 -22.70 2.59 2.75
N PRO A 49 -23.31 3.79 2.85
CA PRO A 49 -22.95 4.92 1.98
C PRO A 49 -21.46 5.26 2.00
N ALA A 50 -20.84 5.22 3.17
CA ALA A 50 -19.41 5.51 3.30
C ALA A 50 -18.54 4.50 2.55
N PHE A 51 -18.88 3.21 2.59
CA PHE A 51 -18.13 2.18 1.89
C PHE A 51 -18.38 2.23 0.38
N THR A 52 -19.61 2.49 -0.04
CA THR A 52 -19.96 2.65 -1.46
C THR A 52 -19.22 3.83 -2.08
N ASN A 53 -19.17 4.98 -1.41
CA ASN A 53 -18.40 6.14 -1.87
C ASN A 53 -16.91 5.81 -1.97
N TYR A 54 -16.34 5.18 -0.94
CA TYR A 54 -14.94 4.75 -0.97
C TYR A 54 -14.65 3.83 -2.16
N MET A 55 -15.50 2.85 -2.41
CA MET A 55 -15.33 1.92 -3.53
C MET A 55 -15.47 2.62 -4.89
N ASN A 56 -16.34 3.61 -5.02
CA ASN A 56 -16.51 4.36 -6.26
C ASN A 56 -15.29 5.21 -6.62
N ASP A 57 -14.54 5.68 -5.63
CA ASP A 57 -13.33 6.46 -5.84
C ASP A 57 -12.13 5.62 -6.27
N LEU A 58 -12.19 4.29 -6.08
CA LEU A 58 -11.11 3.40 -6.46
C LEU A 58 -11.09 3.15 -7.98
N SER A 59 -9.95 3.33 -8.59
CA SER A 59 -9.76 3.04 -10.02
C SER A 59 -8.34 2.63 -10.34
N PHE A 60 -8.17 1.84 -11.40
CA PHE A 60 -6.86 1.53 -11.98
C PHE A 60 -6.67 2.36 -13.24
N ARG A 61 -6.24 3.60 -13.07
CA ARG A 61 -5.86 4.51 -14.17
C ARG A 61 -4.55 5.19 -13.86
N LEU A 62 -3.81 5.52 -14.89
CA LEU A 62 -2.59 6.31 -14.71
C LEU A 62 -2.93 7.70 -14.16
N PRO A 63 -2.11 8.24 -13.27
CA PRO A 63 -2.28 9.61 -12.81
C PRO A 63 -1.99 10.60 -13.93
N ASP A 64 -2.75 11.70 -13.98
CA ASP A 64 -2.65 12.71 -15.05
C ASP A 64 -1.25 13.36 -15.10
N ASN A 65 -0.59 13.47 -13.95
CA ASN A 65 0.77 14.02 -13.86
C ASN A 65 1.85 13.02 -14.27
N PHE A 66 1.50 11.74 -14.52
CA PHE A 66 2.44 10.71 -14.94
C PHE A 66 1.84 9.71 -15.95
N PRO A 67 1.35 10.17 -17.11
CA PRO A 67 0.67 9.32 -18.10
C PRO A 67 1.62 8.33 -18.80
N SER A 68 2.93 8.54 -18.70
CA SER A 68 3.95 7.67 -19.30
C SER A 68 4.43 6.55 -18.38
N ALA A 69 3.84 6.37 -17.20
CA ALA A 69 4.20 5.29 -16.30
C ALA A 69 4.01 3.92 -16.99
N ARG A 70 4.95 3.02 -16.75
CA ARG A 70 4.96 1.65 -17.33
C ARG A 70 4.64 0.58 -16.30
N SER A 71 4.88 0.88 -15.06
CA SER A 71 4.66 -0.06 -13.96
C SER A 71 4.29 0.64 -12.67
N LEU A 72 3.56 -0.07 -11.84
CA LEU A 72 3.27 0.28 -10.46
C LEU A 72 4.21 -0.50 -9.56
N LEU A 73 4.97 0.19 -8.72
CA LEU A 73 5.79 -0.41 -7.68
C LEU A 73 4.98 -0.50 -6.39
N LEU A 74 4.76 -1.72 -5.95
CA LEU A 74 4.03 -2.02 -4.71
C LEU A 74 5.03 -2.39 -3.62
N ILE A 75 4.91 -1.78 -2.46
CA ILE A 75 5.78 -2.02 -1.32
C ILE A 75 4.94 -2.35 -0.10
N ALA A 76 5.24 -3.50 0.50
CA ALA A 76 4.71 -3.89 1.79
C ALA A 76 5.81 -3.74 2.84
N THR A 77 5.51 -3.08 3.93
CA THR A 77 6.39 -2.98 5.09
C THR A 77 5.81 -3.76 6.25
N SER A 78 6.68 -4.35 7.06
CA SER A 78 6.24 -4.93 8.33
C SER A 78 5.68 -3.83 9.23
N ALA A 79 4.51 -4.08 9.79
CA ALA A 79 3.92 -3.24 10.81
C ALA A 79 3.62 -4.11 12.04
N PRO A 80 4.21 -3.82 13.20
CA PRO A 80 3.97 -4.62 14.39
C PRO A 80 2.53 -4.43 14.88
N LEU A 81 1.95 -5.51 15.35
CA LEU A 81 0.70 -5.43 16.11
C LEU A 81 1.02 -4.79 17.46
N MET A 82 0.31 -3.74 17.82
CA MET A 82 0.45 -3.09 19.12
C MET A 82 -0.72 -3.46 20.02
N ILE A 83 -0.39 -3.72 21.29
CA ILE A 83 -1.38 -3.88 22.34
C ILE A 83 -1.23 -2.69 23.28
N ILE A 84 -2.29 -1.90 23.42
CA ILE A 84 -2.37 -0.79 24.35
C ILE A 84 -3.21 -1.24 25.53
N ASN A 85 -2.66 -1.16 26.74
CA ASN A 85 -3.41 -1.38 27.94
C ASN A 85 -4.09 -0.08 28.39
N LEU A 86 -5.37 0.03 28.15
CA LEU A 86 -6.16 1.14 28.65
C LEU A 86 -6.52 0.90 30.11
N ARG A 87 -6.29 1.88 30.97
CA ARG A 87 -6.79 1.88 32.33
C ARG A 87 -8.12 2.63 32.38
N PHE A 88 -9.16 1.90 32.74
CA PHE A 88 -10.47 2.49 32.97
C PHE A 88 -10.97 2.07 34.33
N ALA A 89 -11.13 3.05 35.22
CA ALA A 89 -11.31 2.82 36.67
C ALA A 89 -10.19 1.92 37.19
N ASP A 90 -10.52 0.79 37.84
CA ASP A 90 -9.52 -0.16 38.38
C ASP A 90 -9.26 -1.36 37.47
N ARG A 91 -9.68 -1.27 36.18
CA ARG A 91 -9.51 -2.37 35.23
C ARG A 91 -8.48 -1.99 34.17
N HIS A 92 -7.67 -2.98 33.80
CA HIS A 92 -6.80 -2.92 32.63
C HIS A 92 -7.48 -3.63 31.45
N ILE A 93 -7.70 -2.92 30.37
CA ILE A 93 -8.36 -3.43 29.16
C ILE A 93 -7.32 -3.45 28.05
N PRO A 94 -6.86 -4.63 27.60
CA PRO A 94 -5.98 -4.71 26.44
C PRO A 94 -6.78 -4.39 25.17
N VAL A 95 -6.30 -3.44 24.39
CA VAL A 95 -6.88 -3.06 23.10
C VAL A 95 -5.85 -3.30 22.00
N PHE A 96 -6.24 -4.08 21.00
CA PHE A 96 -5.43 -4.28 19.81
C PHE A 96 -5.54 -3.05 18.91
N MET A 97 -4.40 -2.43 18.63
CA MET A 97 -4.31 -1.30 17.74
C MET A 97 -3.94 -1.79 16.34
N PRO A 98 -4.75 -1.50 15.31
CA PRO A 98 -4.39 -1.82 13.92
C PRO A 98 -3.06 -1.18 13.53
N PRO A 99 -2.25 -1.86 12.69
CA PRO A 99 -0.92 -1.36 12.32
C PRO A 99 -0.90 -0.02 11.56
N ASN A 100 -2.03 0.43 11.04
CA ASN A 100 -2.15 1.70 10.32
C ASN A 100 -2.20 2.93 11.25
N TYR A 101 -2.54 2.75 12.52
CA TYR A 101 -2.67 3.88 13.46
C TYR A 101 -1.39 4.21 14.21
N PRO A 102 -0.58 3.24 14.65
CA PRO A 102 0.65 3.57 15.35
C PRO A 102 1.65 4.22 14.40
N PHE A 103 2.22 5.34 14.83
CA PHE A 103 3.31 5.98 14.11
C PHE A 103 4.61 5.20 14.37
N HIS A 104 5.11 4.52 13.34
CA HIS A 104 6.33 3.71 13.45
C HIS A 104 7.61 4.48 13.12
N GLY A 105 7.52 5.78 12.93
CA GLY A 105 8.65 6.60 12.48
C GLY A 105 9.07 6.35 11.03
N LEU A 106 8.41 5.44 10.31
CA LEU A 106 8.64 5.20 8.90
C LEU A 106 7.68 6.04 8.07
N THR A 107 8.21 7.04 7.38
CA THR A 107 7.41 7.92 6.52
C THR A 107 7.43 7.43 5.07
N ARG A 108 6.43 7.86 4.29
CA ARG A 108 6.40 7.61 2.84
C ARG A 108 7.60 8.22 2.12
N ALA A 109 8.08 9.37 2.59
CA ALA A 109 9.26 10.01 2.04
C ALA A 109 10.53 9.17 2.24
N MET A 110 10.68 8.55 3.41
CA MET A 110 11.81 7.64 3.68
C MET A 110 11.77 6.40 2.80
N LEU A 111 10.57 5.85 2.57
CA LEU A 111 10.40 4.72 1.65
C LEU A 111 10.76 5.11 0.21
N LEU A 112 10.31 6.26 -0.24
CA LEU A 112 10.62 6.74 -1.59
C LEU A 112 12.12 6.97 -1.79
N GLU A 113 12.80 7.53 -0.79
CA GLU A 113 14.24 7.74 -0.83
C GLU A 113 15.00 6.40 -0.86
N GLU A 114 14.58 5.44 -0.05
CA GLU A 114 15.17 4.10 -0.06
C GLU A 114 14.98 3.39 -1.41
N ILE A 115 13.82 3.56 -2.03
CA ILE A 115 13.56 3.02 -3.38
C ILE A 115 14.49 3.63 -4.40
N ARG A 116 14.64 4.95 -4.39
CA ARG A 116 15.53 5.66 -5.30
C ARG A 116 16.97 5.17 -5.14
N ARG A 117 17.40 5.01 -3.90
CA ARG A 117 18.78 4.60 -3.59
C ARG A 117 19.07 3.13 -3.91
N THR A 118 18.10 2.23 -3.70
CA THR A 118 18.38 0.78 -3.65
C THR A 118 17.79 0.04 -4.85
N ILE A 119 16.61 0.46 -5.31
CA ILE A 119 15.86 -0.28 -6.34
C ILE A 119 16.07 0.33 -7.73
N ILE A 120 16.31 1.64 -7.79
CA ILE A 120 16.39 2.38 -9.05
C ILE A 120 17.69 3.21 -9.12
N PRO A 121 18.82 2.69 -8.65
CA PRO A 121 20.06 3.43 -8.80
C PRO A 121 20.41 3.53 -10.29
N ASP A 122 20.70 4.72 -10.77
CA ASP A 122 21.27 5.00 -12.11
C ASP A 122 20.47 4.53 -13.33
N SER A 123 19.19 4.15 -13.14
CA SER A 123 18.39 3.59 -14.25
C SER A 123 17.82 4.63 -15.21
N GLY A 124 17.94 5.93 -14.90
CA GLY A 124 17.27 6.99 -15.66
C GLY A 124 15.73 6.97 -15.53
N HIS A 125 15.17 6.09 -14.71
CA HIS A 125 13.74 5.96 -14.52
C HIS A 125 13.22 7.06 -13.62
N ARG A 126 12.15 7.72 -14.04
CA ARG A 126 11.38 8.61 -13.18
C ARG A 126 10.46 7.76 -12.30
N VAL A 127 10.49 8.04 -11.00
CA VAL A 127 9.58 7.45 -10.03
C VAL A 127 8.80 8.56 -9.36
N ASP A 128 7.50 8.39 -9.30
CA ASP A 128 6.61 9.33 -8.63
C ASP A 128 5.62 8.57 -7.76
N ARG A 129 5.10 9.26 -6.75
CA ARG A 129 4.13 8.70 -5.82
C ARG A 129 2.75 8.71 -6.46
N VAL A 130 2.01 7.62 -6.29
CA VAL A 130 0.60 7.57 -6.64
C VAL A 130 -0.25 7.92 -5.42
N ASP A 131 -1.16 8.86 -5.57
CA ASP A 131 -2.14 9.21 -4.55
C ASP A 131 -3.39 8.30 -4.67
N TYR A 132 -3.76 7.74 -3.60
CA TYR A 132 -4.97 7.09 -3.03
C TYR A 132 -6.04 6.39 -3.89
N HIS A 133 -6.03 6.45 -5.21
CA HIS A 133 -7.14 5.92 -6.02
C HIS A 133 -6.98 4.46 -6.45
N PHE A 134 -5.89 3.82 -6.05
CA PHE A 134 -5.67 2.41 -6.37
C PHE A 134 -6.17 1.48 -5.28
N PHE A 135 -6.86 0.42 -5.69
CA PHE A 135 -7.18 -0.66 -4.77
C PHE A 135 -5.91 -1.47 -4.47
N MET A 136 -5.05 -0.93 -3.59
CA MET A 136 -3.71 -1.46 -3.32
C MET A 136 -3.70 -2.92 -2.88
N LYS A 137 -4.71 -3.36 -2.13
CA LYS A 137 -4.83 -4.77 -1.70
C LYS A 137 -5.00 -5.71 -2.90
N LEU A 138 -5.84 -5.35 -3.86
CA LEU A 138 -6.03 -6.16 -5.07
C LEU A 138 -4.74 -6.17 -5.90
N ALA A 139 -4.11 -5.02 -6.10
CA ALA A 139 -2.84 -4.92 -6.79
C ALA A 139 -1.75 -5.77 -6.13
N ALA A 140 -1.64 -5.74 -4.80
CA ALA A 140 -0.69 -6.54 -4.04
C ALA A 140 -0.91 -8.05 -4.25
N VAL A 141 -2.15 -8.52 -4.08
CA VAL A 141 -2.49 -9.93 -4.30
C VAL A 141 -2.18 -10.35 -5.74
N ARG A 142 -2.54 -9.54 -6.74
CA ARG A 142 -2.31 -9.87 -8.16
C ARG A 142 -0.85 -9.74 -8.59
N SER A 143 -0.03 -9.03 -7.84
CA SER A 143 1.43 -8.99 -8.04
C SER A 143 2.17 -10.11 -7.33
N GLY A 144 1.52 -10.83 -6.41
CA GLY A 144 2.12 -11.86 -5.58
C GLY A 144 2.93 -11.32 -4.39
N LEU A 145 2.55 -10.10 -3.90
CA LEU A 145 3.19 -9.46 -2.75
C LEU A 145 2.61 -9.99 -1.42
#